data_b3da67e9e0697f1f200761e46a6f535f
#
_entry.id   b3da67e9e0697f1f200761e46a6f535f
#
_cell.length_a   1.000
_cell.length_b   1.000
_cell.length_c   1.000
_cell.angle_alpha   90.00
_cell.angle_beta   90.00
_cell.angle_gamma   90.00
#
_symmetry.space_group_name_H-M   'P 1'
#
loop_
_entity.id
_entity.type
_entity.pdbx_description
1 polymer ?
#
loop_
_entity_poly.entity_id
_entity_poly.type
_entity_poly.pdbx_seq_one_letter_code
_entity_poly.pdbx_strand_id
1 'polypeptide(L)'
;MAKILITGSNSGFGRLAALSLAREGHQVIATMRSLAKGAELRSTAEDEGLPIEIRQLDVCDPDSVEACIADPLDIDVLVNNAGFEVQGAIEQIDDALMQRQFETNVMGPLRTMRTVLPIWCERGSGVIVNVSSIAGRVAPPYGGAYSASKHALEAMSESLHFEVSQLGIRVHLIEPGRFATNFQDNIVHPASWTGSVQEERALAFRNSLTSLDGGGPPSDPQAVADAIVRAAIDPSMPFRTLVGEDAALIDATKTSMSFEDFETTMRTALDWHD
;
A
#
# COMPACT_ATOMS: atom_id res chain seq x y z
N MET A 1 15.87 -5.15 18.57
CA MET A 1 14.71 -6.04 18.29
C MET A 1 13.47 -5.20 18.49
N ALA A 2 12.63 -5.09 17.50
CA ALA A 2 11.38 -4.32 17.54
C ALA A 2 10.17 -5.26 17.39
N LYS A 3 9.00 -4.83 17.87
CA LYS A 3 7.72 -5.51 17.64
C LYS A 3 6.91 -4.76 16.60
N ILE A 4 6.57 -5.44 15.51
CA ILE A 4 6.07 -4.84 14.28
C ILE A 4 4.71 -5.41 13.95
N LEU A 5 3.69 -4.57 13.84
CA LEU A 5 2.37 -4.95 13.37
C LEU A 5 2.21 -4.61 11.90
N ILE A 6 1.80 -5.58 11.08
CA ILE A 6 1.59 -5.41 9.64
C ILE A 6 0.16 -5.76 9.28
N THR A 7 -0.56 -4.84 8.65
CA THR A 7 -1.92 -5.10 8.17
C THR A 7 -1.90 -5.76 6.79
N GLY A 8 -2.81 -6.73 6.55
CA GLY A 8 -2.93 -7.36 5.23
C GLY A 8 -1.77 -8.28 4.86
N SER A 9 -1.31 -9.12 5.79
CA SER A 9 -0.13 -9.98 5.64
C SER A 9 -0.43 -11.39 5.08
N ASN A 10 -1.61 -11.63 4.54
CA ASN A 10 -1.95 -12.96 3.99
C ASN A 10 -1.30 -13.24 2.62
N SER A 11 -0.84 -12.22 1.91
CA SER A 11 -0.21 -12.34 0.58
C SER A 11 0.61 -11.09 0.23
N GLY A 12 1.27 -11.09 -0.92
CA GLY A 12 1.95 -9.92 -1.49
C GLY A 12 3.00 -9.30 -0.57
N PHE A 13 3.10 -7.98 -0.63
CA PHE A 13 4.13 -7.21 0.09
C PHE A 13 4.08 -7.41 1.61
N GLY A 14 2.87 -7.44 2.18
CA GLY A 14 2.71 -7.62 3.64
C GLY A 14 3.22 -8.98 4.12
N ARG A 15 3.00 -10.06 3.36
CA ARG A 15 3.55 -11.38 3.68
C ARG A 15 5.07 -11.42 3.55
N LEU A 16 5.60 -10.89 2.45
CA LEU A 16 7.05 -10.86 2.23
C LEU A 16 7.76 -10.02 3.29
N ALA A 17 7.23 -8.84 3.62
CA ALA A 17 7.79 -7.99 4.67
C ALA A 17 7.74 -8.66 6.06
N ALA A 18 6.63 -9.37 6.37
CA ALA A 18 6.51 -10.11 7.63
C ALA A 18 7.59 -11.19 7.76
N LEU A 19 7.82 -11.97 6.71
CA LEU A 19 8.87 -12.99 6.68
C LEU A 19 10.27 -12.37 6.78
N SER A 20 10.55 -11.32 6.00
CA SER A 20 11.87 -10.66 6.02
C SER A 20 12.19 -10.08 7.39
N LEU A 21 11.28 -9.33 8.02
CA LEU A 21 11.46 -8.77 9.35
C LEU A 21 11.65 -9.84 10.42
N ALA A 22 10.91 -10.94 10.34
CA ALA A 22 11.06 -12.04 11.29
C ALA A 22 12.40 -12.79 11.14
N ARG A 23 12.88 -12.95 9.90
CA ARG A 23 14.21 -13.51 9.61
C ARG A 23 15.35 -12.61 10.12
N GLU A 24 15.14 -11.31 10.20
CA GLU A 24 16.06 -10.35 10.83
C GLU A 24 15.96 -10.32 12.38
N GLY A 25 15.13 -11.19 12.96
CA GLY A 25 15.00 -11.37 14.42
C GLY A 25 14.02 -10.39 15.09
N HIS A 26 13.17 -9.70 14.33
CA HIS A 26 12.10 -8.87 14.87
C HIS A 26 10.86 -9.72 15.21
N GLN A 27 10.09 -9.32 16.22
CA GLN A 27 8.79 -9.92 16.51
C GLN A 27 7.73 -9.33 15.58
N VAL A 28 7.02 -10.16 14.84
CA VAL A 28 6.02 -9.69 13.87
C VAL A 28 4.61 -10.13 14.25
N ILE A 29 3.69 -9.18 14.32
CA ILE A 29 2.26 -9.42 14.39
C ILE A 29 1.72 -9.26 12.96
N ALA A 30 1.55 -10.38 12.28
CA ALA A 30 1.01 -10.44 10.92
C ALA A 30 -0.52 -10.51 10.96
N THR A 31 -1.20 -9.53 10.39
CA THR A 31 -2.66 -9.47 10.52
C THR A 31 -3.41 -9.62 9.20
N MET A 32 -4.62 -10.19 9.28
CA MET A 32 -5.49 -10.44 8.13
C MET A 32 -6.95 -10.59 8.54
N ARG A 33 -7.89 -10.28 7.66
CA ARG A 33 -9.33 -10.39 7.95
C ARG A 33 -9.78 -11.82 8.21
N SER A 34 -9.19 -12.79 7.51
CA SER A 34 -9.54 -14.21 7.62
C SER A 34 -8.29 -15.03 7.95
N LEU A 35 -8.25 -15.62 9.13
CA LEU A 35 -7.15 -16.47 9.59
C LEU A 35 -6.92 -17.70 8.68
N ALA A 36 -7.96 -18.17 7.98
CA ALA A 36 -7.84 -19.26 7.02
C ALA A 36 -6.93 -18.92 5.84
N LYS A 37 -6.83 -17.63 5.45
CA LYS A 37 -5.93 -17.17 4.39
C LYS A 37 -4.45 -17.06 4.83
N GLY A 38 -4.16 -17.28 6.11
CA GLY A 38 -2.81 -17.23 6.68
C GLY A 38 -2.09 -18.58 6.68
N ALA A 39 -2.63 -19.62 6.08
CA ALA A 39 -2.07 -20.98 6.18
C ALA A 39 -0.63 -21.07 5.64
N GLU A 40 -0.35 -20.45 4.51
CA GLU A 40 0.99 -20.44 3.89
C GLU A 40 2.01 -19.67 4.76
N LEU A 41 1.63 -18.50 5.27
CA LEU A 41 2.50 -17.73 6.16
C LEU A 41 2.78 -18.49 7.46
N ARG A 42 1.77 -19.16 8.01
CA ARG A 42 1.91 -19.97 9.23
C ARG A 42 2.86 -21.14 9.01
N SER A 43 2.67 -21.91 7.93
CA SER A 43 3.55 -23.03 7.61
C SER A 43 4.99 -22.56 7.47
N THR A 44 5.25 -21.49 6.70
CA THR A 44 6.60 -20.96 6.54
C THR A 44 7.21 -20.50 7.89
N ALA A 45 6.40 -19.84 8.73
CA ALA A 45 6.88 -19.38 10.03
C ALA A 45 7.20 -20.54 10.98
N GLU A 46 6.40 -21.60 10.98
CA GLU A 46 6.62 -22.81 11.77
C GLU A 46 7.88 -23.57 11.27
N ASP A 47 8.00 -23.78 9.96
CA ASP A 47 9.11 -24.49 9.33
C ASP A 47 10.46 -23.81 9.56
N GLU A 48 10.50 -22.48 9.57
CA GLU A 48 11.70 -21.67 9.79
C GLU A 48 11.90 -21.25 11.26
N GLY A 49 10.94 -21.53 12.15
CA GLY A 49 10.99 -21.12 13.57
C GLY A 49 10.96 -19.60 13.76
N LEU A 50 10.21 -18.88 12.92
CA LEU A 50 10.18 -17.43 12.92
C LEU A 50 9.23 -16.85 14.00
N PRO A 51 9.59 -15.73 14.64
CA PRO A 51 8.77 -15.07 15.66
C PRO A 51 7.61 -14.28 15.05
N ILE A 52 6.69 -14.99 14.38
CA ILE A 52 5.49 -14.42 13.75
C ILE A 52 4.25 -14.86 14.51
N GLU A 53 3.50 -13.90 15.02
CA GLU A 53 2.16 -14.09 15.56
C GLU A 53 1.13 -13.69 14.51
N ILE A 54 0.16 -14.57 14.22
CA ILE A 54 -0.91 -14.27 13.27
C ILE A 54 -2.17 -13.89 14.04
N ARG A 55 -2.67 -12.65 13.81
CA ARG A 55 -3.92 -12.15 14.42
C ARG A 55 -4.97 -11.79 13.38
N GLN A 56 -6.23 -11.90 13.78
CA GLN A 56 -7.32 -11.36 12.97
C GLN A 56 -7.39 -9.84 13.10
N LEU A 57 -7.50 -9.16 11.96
CA LEU A 57 -7.73 -7.71 11.89
C LEU A 57 -8.50 -7.39 10.61
N ASP A 58 -9.67 -6.79 10.77
CA ASP A 58 -10.36 -6.06 9.69
C ASP A 58 -10.18 -4.56 9.95
N VAL A 59 -9.42 -3.88 9.09
CA VAL A 59 -9.15 -2.44 9.21
C VAL A 59 -10.41 -1.58 8.99
N CYS A 60 -11.47 -2.18 8.42
CA CYS A 60 -12.76 -1.51 8.24
C CYS A 60 -13.64 -1.56 9.50
N ASP A 61 -13.31 -2.40 10.46
CA ASP A 61 -14.05 -2.58 11.70
C ASP A 61 -13.30 -1.97 12.89
N PRO A 62 -13.80 -0.88 13.52
CA PRO A 62 -13.16 -0.25 14.66
C PRO A 62 -12.92 -1.19 15.84
N ASP A 63 -13.90 -2.06 16.15
CA ASP A 63 -13.81 -2.99 17.27
C ASP A 63 -12.71 -4.04 17.00
N SER A 64 -12.57 -4.48 15.75
CA SER A 64 -11.49 -5.38 15.33
C SER A 64 -10.11 -4.72 15.46
N VAL A 65 -10.01 -3.43 15.16
CA VAL A 65 -8.76 -2.66 15.32
C VAL A 65 -8.39 -2.56 16.80
N GLU A 66 -9.32 -2.16 17.66
CA GLU A 66 -9.10 -2.03 19.11
C GLU A 66 -8.72 -3.39 19.73
N ALA A 67 -9.43 -4.47 19.39
CA ALA A 67 -9.12 -5.80 19.91
C ALA A 67 -7.75 -6.32 19.48
N CYS A 68 -7.32 -6.02 18.23
CA CYS A 68 -6.02 -6.45 17.72
C CYS A 68 -4.86 -5.64 18.32
N ILE A 69 -5.06 -4.33 18.53
CA ILE A 69 -4.07 -3.40 19.07
C ILE A 69 -4.40 -3.09 20.54
N ALA A 70 -4.67 -4.13 21.34
CA ALA A 70 -5.11 -3.97 22.73
C ALA A 70 -4.06 -3.29 23.63
N ASP A 71 -2.78 -3.43 23.32
CA ASP A 71 -1.68 -2.76 24.01
C ASP A 71 -0.73 -2.07 23.01
N PRO A 72 -0.98 -0.78 22.71
CA PRO A 72 -0.12 -0.01 21.80
C PRO A 72 1.31 0.20 22.33
N LEU A 73 1.55 0.09 23.64
CA LEU A 73 2.90 0.16 24.22
C LEU A 73 3.81 -0.98 23.78
N ASP A 74 3.22 -2.10 23.47
CA ASP A 74 3.92 -3.31 23.03
C ASP A 74 4.24 -3.31 21.52
N ILE A 75 3.88 -2.25 20.77
CA ILE A 75 4.13 -2.11 19.34
C ILE A 75 5.10 -0.96 19.10
N ASP A 76 6.18 -1.22 18.38
CA ASP A 76 7.20 -0.23 18.00
C ASP A 76 6.98 0.32 16.58
N VAL A 77 6.45 -0.52 15.69
CA VAL A 77 6.26 -0.21 14.27
C VAL A 77 4.88 -0.65 13.81
N LEU A 78 4.18 0.23 13.14
CA LEU A 78 2.92 -0.03 12.46
C LEU A 78 3.10 0.06 10.94
N VAL A 79 2.84 -1.04 10.23
CA VAL A 79 2.83 -1.08 8.77
C VAL A 79 1.39 -1.18 8.26
N ASN A 80 0.87 -0.11 7.70
CA ASN A 80 -0.40 -0.05 7.02
C ASN A 80 -0.24 -0.49 5.57
N ASN A 81 -0.37 -1.79 5.33
CA ASN A 81 -0.24 -2.41 4.03
C ASN A 81 -1.59 -2.91 3.46
N ALA A 82 -2.59 -3.16 4.30
CA ALA A 82 -3.90 -3.61 3.85
C ALA A 82 -4.52 -2.62 2.85
N GLY A 83 -4.94 -3.12 1.70
CA GLY A 83 -5.54 -2.30 0.65
C GLY A 83 -6.02 -3.15 -0.52
N PHE A 84 -6.84 -2.54 -1.38
CA PHE A 84 -7.29 -3.12 -2.64
C PHE A 84 -7.56 -2.00 -3.65
N GLU A 85 -7.86 -2.36 -4.89
CA GLU A 85 -8.19 -1.44 -5.98
C GLU A 85 -9.63 -1.63 -6.46
N VAL A 86 -10.35 -0.52 -6.61
CA VAL A 86 -11.54 -0.43 -7.47
C VAL A 86 -11.09 0.13 -8.81
N GLN A 87 -11.23 -0.67 -9.86
CA GLN A 87 -10.90 -0.28 -11.23
C GLN A 87 -12.19 -0.15 -12.05
N GLY A 88 -12.38 1.00 -12.66
CA GLY A 88 -13.53 1.30 -13.51
C GLY A 88 -13.48 2.72 -14.06
N ALA A 89 -14.24 2.99 -15.11
CA ALA A 89 -14.46 4.35 -15.57
C ALA A 89 -15.21 5.15 -14.49
N ILE A 90 -14.89 6.42 -14.32
CA ILE A 90 -15.51 7.27 -13.29
C ILE A 90 -17.04 7.24 -13.35
N GLU A 91 -17.62 7.24 -14.56
CA GLU A 91 -19.06 7.16 -14.79
C GLU A 91 -19.71 5.84 -14.33
N GLN A 92 -18.92 4.77 -14.14
CA GLN A 92 -19.40 3.45 -13.74
C GLN A 92 -19.26 3.20 -12.23
N ILE A 93 -18.44 4.00 -11.53
CA ILE A 93 -18.17 3.82 -10.11
C ILE A 93 -19.30 4.44 -9.30
N ASP A 94 -20.08 3.59 -8.62
CA ASP A 94 -21.12 4.04 -7.70
C ASP A 94 -20.56 4.46 -6.33
N ASP A 95 -21.41 5.12 -5.54
CA ASP A 95 -21.06 5.63 -4.22
C ASP A 95 -20.58 4.51 -3.27
N ALA A 96 -21.18 3.32 -3.37
CA ALA A 96 -20.84 2.20 -2.50
C ALA A 96 -19.43 1.67 -2.78
N LEU A 97 -19.04 1.57 -4.05
CA LEU A 97 -17.67 1.19 -4.44
C LEU A 97 -16.66 2.24 -4.02
N MET A 98 -16.97 3.53 -4.20
CA MET A 98 -16.11 4.61 -3.76
C MET A 98 -15.93 4.61 -2.25
N GLN A 99 -17.03 4.48 -1.50
CA GLN A 99 -16.98 4.38 -0.04
C GLN A 99 -16.14 3.18 0.42
N ARG A 100 -16.34 2.00 -0.19
CA ARG A 100 -15.57 0.80 0.13
C ARG A 100 -14.08 0.98 -0.14
N GLN A 101 -13.71 1.67 -1.24
CA GLN A 101 -12.32 1.99 -1.55
C GLN A 101 -11.69 2.85 -0.45
N PHE A 102 -12.38 3.92 -0.05
CA PHE A 102 -11.91 4.82 0.99
C PHE A 102 -11.91 4.16 2.37
N GLU A 103 -12.93 3.36 2.68
CA GLU A 103 -13.05 2.68 3.97
C GLU A 103 -11.83 1.80 4.26
N THR A 104 -11.35 1.07 3.26
CA THR A 104 -10.16 0.23 3.43
C THR A 104 -8.86 1.03 3.34
N ASN A 105 -8.69 1.82 2.27
CA ASN A 105 -7.37 2.39 1.95
C ASN A 105 -7.06 3.70 2.70
N VAL A 106 -8.07 4.36 3.26
CA VAL A 106 -7.95 5.65 3.94
C VAL A 106 -8.36 5.54 5.42
N MET A 107 -9.61 5.12 5.66
CA MET A 107 -10.14 5.04 7.02
C MET A 107 -9.48 3.91 7.82
N GLY A 108 -9.12 2.80 7.16
CA GLY A 108 -8.36 1.71 7.80
C GLY A 108 -7.03 2.19 8.39
N PRO A 109 -6.09 2.75 7.61
CA PRO A 109 -4.87 3.35 8.14
C PRO A 109 -5.12 4.44 9.19
N LEU A 110 -6.13 5.29 9.01
CA LEU A 110 -6.47 6.31 10.00
C LEU A 110 -6.84 5.68 11.36
N ARG A 111 -7.64 4.60 11.38
CA ARG A 111 -8.02 3.90 12.62
C ARG A 111 -6.81 3.31 13.32
N THR A 112 -5.98 2.57 12.61
CA THR A 112 -4.78 1.95 13.20
C THR A 112 -3.80 3.00 13.73
N MET A 113 -3.58 4.10 13.00
CA MET A 113 -2.74 5.21 13.45
C MET A 113 -3.32 5.87 14.71
N ARG A 114 -4.64 6.18 14.73
CA ARG A 114 -5.29 6.79 15.90
C ARG A 114 -5.20 5.92 17.15
N THR A 115 -5.11 4.62 17.02
CA THR A 115 -4.98 3.70 18.16
C THR A 115 -3.58 3.76 18.77
N VAL A 116 -2.52 3.88 17.97
CA VAL A 116 -1.14 3.88 18.48
C VAL A 116 -0.62 5.27 18.85
N LEU A 117 -1.04 6.30 18.13
CA LEU A 117 -0.47 7.66 18.23
C LEU A 117 -0.53 8.29 19.64
N PRO A 118 -1.65 8.25 20.39
CA PRO A 118 -1.69 8.86 21.72
C PRO A 118 -0.59 8.31 22.64
N ILE A 119 -0.43 7.00 22.65
CA ILE A 119 0.57 6.31 23.47
C ILE A 119 1.99 6.58 22.97
N TRP A 120 2.20 6.57 21.65
CA TRP A 120 3.52 6.82 21.07
C TRP A 120 3.98 8.27 21.24
N CYS A 121 3.06 9.24 21.19
CA CYS A 121 3.38 10.64 21.48
C CYS A 121 3.85 10.81 22.93
N GLU A 122 3.22 10.14 23.90
CA GLU A 122 3.66 10.13 25.30
C GLU A 122 4.99 9.40 25.48
N ARG A 123 5.18 8.26 24.79
CA ARG A 123 6.42 7.46 24.82
C ARG A 123 7.59 8.18 24.15
N GLY A 124 7.31 9.08 23.19
CA GLY A 124 8.34 9.77 22.41
C GLY A 124 9.04 8.90 21.39
N SER A 125 8.40 7.82 20.91
CA SER A 125 8.97 6.92 19.91
C SER A 125 7.92 6.09 19.19
N GLY A 126 8.14 5.81 17.90
CA GLY A 126 7.31 4.94 17.08
C GLY A 126 7.66 5.09 15.60
N VAL A 127 7.21 4.15 14.79
CA VAL A 127 7.39 4.20 13.34
C VAL A 127 6.09 3.81 12.64
N ILE A 128 5.62 4.65 11.74
CA ILE A 128 4.50 4.37 10.86
C ILE A 128 5.03 4.21 9.44
N VAL A 129 4.70 3.09 8.81
CA VAL A 129 4.97 2.84 7.39
C VAL A 129 3.65 2.67 6.67
N ASN A 130 3.29 3.62 5.82
CA ASN A 130 2.09 3.55 5.01
C ASN A 130 2.45 3.10 3.59
N VAL A 131 1.90 1.96 3.17
CA VAL A 131 2.09 1.47 1.80
C VAL A 131 1.10 2.18 0.88
N SER A 132 1.62 3.18 0.18
CA SER A 132 0.91 3.96 -0.82
C SER A 132 1.01 3.31 -2.22
N SER A 133 1.28 4.06 -3.24
CA SER A 133 1.48 3.65 -4.63
C SER A 133 1.96 4.83 -5.45
N ILE A 134 2.56 4.60 -6.61
CA ILE A 134 2.70 5.63 -7.65
C ILE A 134 1.34 6.24 -8.02
N ALA A 135 0.24 5.50 -7.85
CA ALA A 135 -1.13 6.02 -8.02
C ALA A 135 -1.53 7.08 -6.98
N GLY A 136 -0.76 7.24 -5.90
CA GLY A 136 -0.87 8.38 -4.97
C GLY A 136 -0.21 9.67 -5.47
N ARG A 137 0.52 9.59 -6.57
CA ARG A 137 1.24 10.69 -7.23
C ARG A 137 0.67 11.02 -8.60
N VAL A 138 0.27 9.99 -9.32
CA VAL A 138 -0.27 10.07 -10.69
C VAL A 138 -1.56 9.27 -10.78
N ALA A 139 -2.58 9.81 -11.43
CA ALA A 139 -3.86 9.13 -11.62
C ALA A 139 -3.98 8.62 -13.06
N PRO A 140 -3.81 7.30 -13.30
CA PRO A 140 -4.02 6.71 -14.61
C PRO A 140 -5.51 6.61 -14.95
N PRO A 141 -5.86 6.51 -16.24
CA PRO A 141 -7.22 6.18 -16.66
C PRO A 141 -7.72 4.89 -15.98
N TYR A 142 -9.00 4.84 -15.68
CA TYR A 142 -9.72 3.73 -15.04
C TYR A 142 -9.27 3.37 -13.61
N GLY A 143 -8.28 4.09 -13.07
CA GLY A 143 -7.77 3.96 -11.70
C GLY A 143 -8.22 5.10 -10.77
N GLY A 144 -9.23 5.89 -11.13
CA GLY A 144 -9.58 7.13 -10.42
C GLY A 144 -9.93 6.95 -8.95
N ALA A 145 -10.75 5.95 -8.60
CA ALA A 145 -11.13 5.69 -7.21
C ALA A 145 -9.92 5.25 -6.35
N TYR A 146 -9.10 4.36 -6.89
CA TYR A 146 -7.89 3.91 -6.22
C TYR A 146 -6.90 5.06 -6.05
N SER A 147 -6.62 5.82 -7.11
CA SER A 147 -5.73 6.97 -7.05
C SER A 147 -6.20 8.02 -6.05
N ALA A 148 -7.49 8.34 -6.04
CA ALA A 148 -8.05 9.26 -5.04
C ALA A 148 -7.79 8.78 -3.61
N SER A 149 -7.96 7.48 -3.33
CA SER A 149 -7.68 6.91 -2.02
C SER A 149 -6.19 6.98 -1.65
N LYS A 150 -5.29 6.75 -2.60
CA LYS A 150 -3.84 6.84 -2.36
C LYS A 150 -3.37 8.28 -2.21
N HIS A 151 -3.89 9.23 -3.00
CA HIS A 151 -3.64 10.67 -2.77
C HIS A 151 -4.12 11.12 -1.39
N ALA A 152 -5.27 10.62 -0.92
CA ALA A 152 -5.74 10.91 0.44
C ALA A 152 -4.78 10.36 1.51
N LEU A 153 -4.26 9.14 1.33
CA LEU A 153 -3.28 8.54 2.24
C LEU A 153 -1.96 9.33 2.24
N GLU A 154 -1.49 9.78 1.07
CA GLU A 154 -0.31 10.66 0.93
C GLU A 154 -0.48 11.95 1.73
N ALA A 155 -1.59 12.66 1.52
CA ALA A 155 -1.88 13.92 2.20
C ALA A 155 -1.97 13.75 3.73
N MET A 156 -2.67 12.70 4.21
CA MET A 156 -2.75 12.41 5.64
C MET A 156 -1.38 12.06 6.24
N SER A 157 -0.56 11.31 5.52
CA SER A 157 0.77 10.92 5.99
C SER A 157 1.71 12.11 6.06
N GLU A 158 1.62 13.03 5.08
CA GLU A 158 2.41 14.26 5.07
C GLU A 158 2.03 15.18 6.23
N SER A 159 0.74 15.40 6.47
CA SER A 159 0.26 16.17 7.63
C SER A 159 0.76 15.56 8.93
N LEU A 160 0.54 14.24 9.10
CA LEU A 160 0.98 13.52 10.28
C LEU A 160 2.49 13.62 10.52
N HIS A 161 3.30 13.53 9.46
CA HIS A 161 4.75 13.68 9.59
C HIS A 161 5.14 15.00 10.26
N PHE A 162 4.52 16.12 9.85
CA PHE A 162 4.76 17.42 10.48
C PHE A 162 4.27 17.49 11.93
N GLU A 163 3.17 16.81 12.25
CA GLU A 163 2.58 16.80 13.59
C GLU A 163 3.46 16.04 14.59
N VAL A 164 4.09 14.91 14.18
CA VAL A 164 4.68 13.96 15.13
C VAL A 164 6.20 13.80 15.05
N SER A 165 6.86 14.31 14.00
CA SER A 165 8.31 14.12 13.82
C SER A 165 9.13 14.68 14.98
N GLN A 166 8.74 15.85 15.49
CA GLN A 166 9.37 16.47 16.66
C GLN A 166 9.10 15.71 17.99
N LEU A 167 8.13 14.78 17.99
CA LEU A 167 7.81 13.92 19.12
C LEU A 167 8.53 12.58 19.06
N GLY A 168 9.50 12.42 18.15
CA GLY A 168 10.29 11.18 17.99
C GLY A 168 9.57 10.05 17.25
N ILE A 169 8.47 10.35 16.58
CA ILE A 169 7.74 9.38 15.75
C ILE A 169 8.09 9.60 14.28
N ARG A 170 8.49 8.54 13.60
CA ARG A 170 8.80 8.56 12.16
C ARG A 170 7.59 8.12 11.35
N VAL A 171 7.36 8.77 10.23
CA VAL A 171 6.32 8.41 9.27
C VAL A 171 6.98 8.24 7.90
N HIS A 172 6.70 7.11 7.25
CA HIS A 172 7.24 6.79 5.94
C HIS A 172 6.11 6.37 4.98
N LEU A 173 6.26 6.77 3.72
CA LEU A 173 5.44 6.34 2.60
C LEU A 173 6.28 5.46 1.69
N ILE A 174 5.78 4.26 1.40
CA ILE A 174 6.33 3.40 0.35
C ILE A 174 5.40 3.52 -0.85
N GLU A 175 5.95 3.89 -1.99
CA GLU A 175 5.21 4.23 -3.21
C GLU A 175 5.59 3.25 -4.34
N PRO A 176 5.02 2.00 -4.34
CA PRO A 176 5.30 1.01 -5.38
C PRO A 176 4.76 1.43 -6.74
N GLY A 177 5.49 1.08 -7.78
CA GLY A 177 5.01 0.99 -9.15
C GLY A 177 4.22 -0.30 -9.39
N ARG A 178 4.43 -0.91 -10.56
CA ARG A 178 3.78 -2.15 -10.98
C ARG A 178 4.61 -3.36 -10.56
N PHE A 179 4.02 -4.24 -9.78
CA PHE A 179 4.64 -5.48 -9.31
C PHE A 179 3.74 -6.69 -9.52
N ALA A 180 4.32 -7.85 -9.77
CA ALA A 180 3.60 -9.11 -9.88
C ALA A 180 3.21 -9.61 -8.50
N THR A 181 2.01 -9.33 -8.07
CA THR A 181 1.44 -9.84 -6.82
C THR A 181 0.00 -10.29 -7.03
N ASN A 182 -0.55 -11.04 -6.08
CA ASN A 182 -1.98 -11.40 -6.06
C ASN A 182 -2.90 -10.18 -5.79
N PHE A 183 -2.36 -8.96 -5.81
CA PHE A 183 -3.16 -7.73 -5.69
C PHE A 183 -4.14 -7.60 -6.86
N GLN A 184 -3.74 -8.01 -8.05
CA GLN A 184 -4.61 -7.98 -9.24
C GLN A 184 -5.83 -8.90 -9.12
N ASP A 185 -5.71 -10.02 -8.40
CA ASP A 185 -6.82 -10.94 -8.15
C ASP A 185 -7.89 -10.35 -7.21
N ASN A 186 -7.55 -9.26 -6.51
CA ASN A 186 -8.43 -8.57 -5.57
C ASN A 186 -8.98 -7.26 -6.15
N ILE A 187 -8.77 -6.97 -7.43
CA ILE A 187 -9.37 -5.80 -8.09
C ILE A 187 -10.89 -5.99 -8.12
N VAL A 188 -11.61 -4.95 -7.74
CA VAL A 188 -13.07 -4.91 -7.76
C VAL A 188 -13.51 -4.02 -8.90
N HIS A 189 -14.48 -4.49 -9.67
CA HIS A 189 -15.02 -3.75 -10.79
C HIS A 189 -16.50 -3.36 -10.55
N PRO A 190 -16.96 -2.26 -11.17
CA PRO A 190 -18.39 -1.92 -11.22
C PRO A 190 -19.22 -3.04 -11.85
N ALA A 191 -20.50 -3.15 -11.47
CA ALA A 191 -21.39 -4.18 -12.03
C ALA A 191 -21.57 -4.09 -13.56
N SER A 192 -21.44 -2.87 -14.11
CA SER A 192 -21.53 -2.59 -15.56
C SER A 192 -20.20 -2.75 -16.30
N TRP A 193 -19.16 -3.26 -15.65
CA TRP A 193 -17.82 -3.34 -16.23
C TRP A 193 -17.69 -4.41 -17.29
N THR A 194 -18.05 -5.64 -16.95
CA THR A 194 -17.82 -6.80 -17.82
C THR A 194 -18.56 -6.69 -19.14
N GLY A 195 -17.83 -6.77 -20.25
CA GLY A 195 -18.34 -6.63 -21.60
C GLY A 195 -18.61 -5.19 -22.03
N SER A 196 -18.21 -4.20 -21.25
CA SER A 196 -18.36 -2.79 -21.61
C SER A 196 -17.22 -2.30 -22.52
N VAL A 197 -17.46 -1.25 -23.27
CA VAL A 197 -16.42 -0.55 -24.05
C VAL A 197 -15.32 -0.02 -23.13
N GLN A 198 -15.65 0.32 -21.89
CA GLN A 198 -14.68 0.81 -20.91
C GLN A 198 -13.73 -0.29 -20.45
N GLU A 199 -14.20 -1.52 -20.32
CA GLU A 199 -13.31 -2.67 -20.04
C GLU A 199 -12.31 -2.87 -21.18
N GLU A 200 -12.78 -2.87 -22.42
CA GLU A 200 -11.93 -3.04 -23.60
C GLU A 200 -10.84 -1.94 -23.67
N ARG A 201 -11.21 -0.68 -23.48
CA ARG A 201 -10.28 0.45 -23.45
C ARG A 201 -9.29 0.38 -22.28
N ALA A 202 -9.74 -0.03 -21.11
CA ALA A 202 -8.88 -0.20 -19.94
C ALA A 202 -7.86 -1.32 -20.12
N LEU A 203 -8.27 -2.42 -20.77
CA LEU A 203 -7.35 -3.52 -21.11
C LEU A 203 -6.30 -3.07 -22.14
N ALA A 204 -6.71 -2.30 -23.16
CA ALA A 204 -5.77 -1.73 -24.11
C ALA A 204 -4.76 -0.79 -23.43
N PHE A 205 -5.22 0.11 -22.55
CA PHE A 205 -4.36 0.97 -21.76
C PHE A 205 -3.40 0.17 -20.87
N ARG A 206 -3.90 -0.83 -20.14
CA ARG A 206 -3.08 -1.68 -19.27
C ARG A 206 -1.99 -2.41 -20.07
N ASN A 207 -2.31 -2.89 -21.26
CA ASN A 207 -1.35 -3.53 -22.14
C ASN A 207 -0.27 -2.57 -22.63
N SER A 208 -0.64 -1.31 -22.93
CA SER A 208 0.35 -0.30 -23.34
C SER A 208 1.34 0.06 -22.23
N LEU A 209 0.94 -0.05 -20.94
CA LEU A 209 1.86 0.19 -19.82
C LEU A 209 3.04 -0.79 -19.78
N THR A 210 2.94 -1.97 -20.40
CA THR A 210 4.07 -2.92 -20.48
C THR A 210 5.26 -2.38 -21.28
N SER A 211 5.02 -1.39 -22.14
CA SER A 211 6.09 -0.71 -22.88
C SER A 211 6.98 0.17 -22.00
N LEU A 212 6.46 0.67 -20.86
CA LEU A 212 7.23 1.47 -19.92
C LEU A 212 8.29 0.66 -19.15
N ASP A 213 8.07 -0.65 -19.01
CA ASP A 213 9.00 -1.56 -18.34
C ASP A 213 10.08 -2.10 -19.29
N GLY A 214 10.19 -1.54 -20.51
CA GLY A 214 11.10 -2.04 -21.55
C GLY A 214 10.78 -3.46 -22.04
N GLY A 215 9.56 -3.96 -21.79
CA GLY A 215 9.10 -5.32 -22.14
C GLY A 215 9.73 -6.41 -21.27
N GLY A 216 10.37 -6.06 -20.16
CA GLY A 216 10.94 -6.99 -19.20
C GLY A 216 9.88 -7.74 -18.36
N PRO A 217 10.29 -8.77 -17.59
CA PRO A 217 9.39 -9.41 -16.63
C PRO A 217 8.97 -8.39 -15.55
N PRO A 218 7.79 -8.57 -14.93
CA PRO A 218 7.36 -7.71 -13.82
C PRO A 218 8.43 -7.68 -12.71
N SER A 219 8.60 -6.51 -12.08
CA SER A 219 9.55 -6.35 -10.99
C SER A 219 9.25 -7.29 -9.82
N ASP A 220 10.30 -7.77 -9.15
CA ASP A 220 10.19 -8.67 -8.01
C ASP A 220 9.52 -7.94 -6.82
N PRO A 221 8.38 -8.44 -6.30
CA PRO A 221 7.70 -7.84 -5.16
C PRO A 221 8.56 -7.82 -3.87
N GLN A 222 9.64 -8.59 -3.80
CA GLN A 222 10.58 -8.54 -2.69
C GLN A 222 11.21 -7.14 -2.54
N ALA A 223 11.42 -6.40 -3.62
CA ALA A 223 11.95 -5.03 -3.56
C ALA A 223 11.07 -4.08 -2.74
N VAL A 224 9.74 -4.25 -2.81
CA VAL A 224 8.81 -3.47 -1.98
C VAL A 224 8.85 -3.94 -0.52
N ALA A 225 8.93 -5.24 -0.29
CA ALA A 225 9.09 -5.77 1.07
C ALA A 225 10.38 -5.26 1.72
N ASP A 226 11.48 -5.22 0.99
CA ASP A 226 12.77 -4.70 1.47
C ASP A 226 12.70 -3.20 1.78
N ALA A 227 11.96 -2.42 0.97
CA ALA A 227 11.70 -1.00 1.27
C ALA A 227 10.85 -0.83 2.54
N ILE A 228 9.85 -1.68 2.76
CA ILE A 228 9.06 -1.69 4.01
C ILE A 228 9.95 -2.04 5.21
N VAL A 229 10.78 -3.08 5.09
CA VAL A 229 11.75 -3.49 6.12
C VAL A 229 12.66 -2.31 6.47
N ARG A 230 13.31 -1.70 5.49
CA ARG A 230 14.17 -0.55 5.72
C ARG A 230 13.44 0.62 6.38
N ALA A 231 12.23 0.96 5.93
CA ALA A 231 11.43 2.02 6.55
C ALA A 231 11.09 1.73 8.02
N ALA A 232 10.86 0.46 8.35
CA ALA A 232 10.59 0.04 9.72
C ALA A 232 11.79 0.21 10.65
N ILE A 233 13.01 -0.09 10.19
CA ILE A 233 14.19 -0.23 11.06
C ILE A 233 15.28 0.82 10.85
N ASP A 234 15.45 1.37 9.65
CA ASP A 234 16.50 2.34 9.31
C ASP A 234 16.04 3.77 9.58
N PRO A 235 16.65 4.48 10.57
CA PRO A 235 16.26 5.85 10.87
C PRO A 235 16.65 6.86 9.78
N SER A 236 17.51 6.48 8.82
CA SER A 236 17.92 7.35 7.71
C SER A 236 17.00 7.30 6.49
N MET A 237 15.97 6.43 6.51
CA MET A 237 15.04 6.34 5.41
C MET A 237 14.27 7.66 5.19
N PRO A 238 14.12 8.10 3.94
CA PRO A 238 13.37 9.31 3.63
C PRO A 238 11.87 9.14 3.93
N PHE A 239 11.16 10.26 4.01
CA PHE A 239 9.71 10.25 4.21
C PHE A 239 8.96 9.51 3.09
N ARG A 240 9.37 9.69 1.81
CA ARG A 240 8.83 9.00 0.63
C ARG A 240 9.89 8.12 -0.03
N THR A 241 9.48 6.94 -0.44
CA THR A 241 10.33 6.01 -1.19
C THR A 241 9.55 5.40 -2.35
N LEU A 242 9.89 5.82 -3.55
CA LEU A 242 9.43 5.19 -4.79
C LEU A 242 10.12 3.83 -4.94
N VAL A 243 9.37 2.82 -5.32
CA VAL A 243 9.90 1.47 -5.58
C VAL A 243 9.44 1.01 -6.96
N GLY A 244 10.42 0.67 -7.81
CA GLY A 244 10.22 0.33 -9.22
C GLY A 244 10.70 1.42 -10.17
N GLU A 245 11.32 1.00 -11.27
CA GLU A 245 11.84 1.92 -12.30
C GLU A 245 10.70 2.70 -12.97
N ASP A 246 9.57 2.03 -13.19
CA ASP A 246 8.34 2.63 -13.72
C ASP A 246 7.80 3.74 -12.81
N ALA A 247 7.78 3.51 -11.50
CA ALA A 247 7.35 4.53 -10.53
C ALA A 247 8.27 5.76 -10.58
N ALA A 248 9.57 5.54 -10.56
CA ALA A 248 10.56 6.61 -10.62
C ALA A 248 10.46 7.41 -11.94
N LEU A 249 10.32 6.70 -13.07
CA LEU A 249 10.17 7.33 -14.39
C LEU A 249 8.91 8.19 -14.48
N ILE A 250 7.76 7.64 -14.06
CA ILE A 250 6.46 8.32 -14.14
C ILE A 250 6.45 9.55 -13.23
N ASP A 251 6.93 9.44 -11.99
CA ASP A 251 6.98 10.57 -11.05
C ASP A 251 7.92 11.67 -11.55
N ALA A 252 9.12 11.32 -12.00
CA ALA A 252 10.08 12.27 -12.56
C ALA A 252 9.52 12.98 -13.81
N THR A 253 8.83 12.25 -14.67
CA THR A 253 8.20 12.84 -15.87
C THR A 253 7.11 13.83 -15.47
N LYS A 254 6.19 13.42 -14.58
CA LYS A 254 5.08 14.29 -14.15
C LYS A 254 5.55 15.54 -13.42
N THR A 255 6.59 15.44 -12.60
CA THR A 255 7.06 16.57 -11.79
C THR A 255 7.95 17.57 -12.58
N SER A 256 8.45 17.16 -13.75
CA SER A 256 9.34 17.98 -14.56
C SER A 256 8.64 18.89 -15.59
N MET A 257 7.32 18.76 -15.78
CA MET A 257 6.58 19.44 -16.83
C MET A 257 5.15 19.82 -16.44
N SER A 258 4.45 20.58 -17.30
CA SER A 258 3.03 20.87 -17.13
C SER A 258 2.17 19.61 -17.29
N PHE A 259 0.91 19.66 -16.83
CA PHE A 259 -0.01 18.53 -17.01
C PHE A 259 -0.25 18.22 -18.51
N GLU A 260 -0.39 19.24 -19.34
CA GLU A 260 -0.64 19.12 -20.78
C GLU A 260 0.56 18.47 -21.51
N ASP A 261 1.77 18.84 -21.12
CA ASP A 261 2.99 18.24 -21.65
C ASP A 261 3.15 16.80 -21.17
N PHE A 262 2.84 16.53 -19.89
CA PHE A 262 2.83 15.17 -19.33
C PHE A 262 1.82 14.27 -20.04
N GLU A 263 0.59 14.75 -20.25
CA GLU A 263 -0.45 14.00 -20.98
C GLU A 263 0.04 13.65 -22.40
N THR A 264 0.56 14.63 -23.13
CA THR A 264 1.09 14.45 -24.49
C THR A 264 2.23 13.42 -24.50
N THR A 265 3.15 13.54 -23.56
CA THR A 265 4.31 12.63 -23.42
C THR A 265 3.83 11.20 -23.16
N MET A 266 2.90 11.03 -22.21
CA MET A 266 2.39 9.70 -21.85
C MET A 266 1.58 9.07 -22.96
N ARG A 267 0.70 9.83 -23.64
CA ARG A 267 -0.04 9.33 -24.80
C ARG A 267 0.90 8.84 -25.90
N THR A 268 1.95 9.59 -26.18
CA THR A 268 2.96 9.23 -27.19
C THR A 268 3.75 8.00 -26.75
N ALA A 269 4.25 7.95 -25.51
CA ALA A 269 5.06 6.83 -25.02
C ALA A 269 4.29 5.51 -24.95
N LEU A 270 2.98 5.59 -24.68
CA LEU A 270 2.11 4.43 -24.57
C LEU A 270 1.43 4.05 -25.90
N ASP A 271 1.65 4.79 -26.98
CA ASP A 271 0.88 4.68 -28.24
C ASP A 271 -0.63 4.63 -27.97
N TRP A 272 -1.09 5.46 -26.99
CA TRP A 272 -2.46 5.46 -26.52
C TRP A 272 -3.20 6.66 -27.11
N HIS A 273 -3.83 6.40 -28.24
CA HIS A 273 -4.66 7.36 -28.96
C HIS A 273 -6.13 6.91 -28.87
N ASP A 274 -7.04 7.84 -28.72
CA ASP A 274 -8.49 7.59 -28.60
C ASP A 274 -9.06 6.96 -29.87
#